data_d14a77456f0784c48d014094236905fa
#
_entry.id   d14a77456f0784c48d014094236905fa
#
_cell.length_a   1.000
_cell.length_b   1.000
_cell.length_c   1.000
_cell.angle_alpha   90.00
_cell.angle_beta   90.00
_cell.angle_gamma   90.00
#
_symmetry.space_group_name_H-M   'P 1'
#
loop_
_entity.id
_entity.type
_entity.pdbx_description
1 polymer ?
#
loop_
_entity_poly.entity_id
_entity_poly.type
_entity_poly.pdbx_seq_one_letter_code
_entity_poly.pdbx_strand_id
1 'polypeptide(L)'
;MSAVLHHFKTITTVHHCSKEADKLFEYLTLFGRERGYEVQTDEAQNILISKGTPKLCLQAHYDMVCMGKAPEIKTYEEDGWLKAEESSLGADNGMAIAMMMVLMDEGVELEFLITADEEIGLIGANALSFALRSKYMLNLDSEDEAEVYIGCAGGVDIVATKPYALIGDDRPAYRVTVSGLSGGHSGVDIDKGIPNALKLLAGYLKDQKIGLVSIKGGERRNSIPVMASAIVKSDSILQSNEIVEVEAIECSDPILYGGSEIIDLMKGFSHGVQEVSEALKIPERSINLAIVSTQGSLCKIETSARAMSTEGLTQISGETLYFFESYGFDVEMVDKYPSWKPEVNSFTEDVSVCMKEVFGESKMMAIHAGLECGVIAQKYPALKLASIGPTIRYPHSTREKVKIDSVDKTFDVLKRVIARVN
;
A
#
# COMPACT_ATOMS: atom_id res chain seq x y z
N MET A 1 11.96 15.45 25.83
CA MET A 1 11.29 14.42 25.00
C MET A 1 9.82 14.65 25.17
N SER A 2 9.06 14.79 24.06
CA SER A 2 7.60 14.97 24.16
C SER A 2 6.94 13.70 24.70
N ALA A 3 5.73 13.83 25.29
CA ALA A 3 4.98 12.68 25.80
C ALA A 3 4.68 11.66 24.67
N VAL A 4 4.44 12.14 23.45
CA VAL A 4 4.22 11.29 22.28
C VAL A 4 5.45 10.42 22.00
N LEU A 5 6.64 11.02 21.93
CA LEU A 5 7.87 10.25 21.70
C LEU A 5 8.19 9.28 22.85
N HIS A 6 7.78 9.58 24.08
CA HIS A 6 7.92 8.66 25.20
C HIS A 6 7.07 7.41 25.00
N HIS A 7 5.79 7.57 24.69
CA HIS A 7 4.91 6.43 24.39
C HIS A 7 5.35 5.66 23.16
N PHE A 8 5.75 6.35 22.10
CA PHE A 8 6.27 5.69 20.90
C PHE A 8 7.49 4.79 21.22
N LYS A 9 8.47 5.30 21.96
CA LYS A 9 9.62 4.49 22.40
C LYS A 9 9.21 3.31 23.30
N THR A 10 8.10 3.40 24.03
CA THR A 10 7.53 2.27 24.75
C THR A 10 6.95 1.23 23.80
N ILE A 11 6.15 1.67 22.80
CA ILE A 11 5.56 0.80 21.77
C ILE A 11 6.67 0.02 21.03
N THR A 12 7.78 0.67 20.64
CA THR A 12 8.89 0.00 19.94
C THR A 12 9.58 -1.12 20.76
N THR A 13 9.33 -1.20 22.06
CA THR A 13 9.82 -2.32 22.89
C THR A 13 8.88 -3.51 22.95
N VAL A 14 7.66 -3.37 22.41
CA VAL A 14 6.64 -4.41 22.36
C VAL A 14 6.60 -4.98 20.95
N HIS A 15 6.70 -6.30 20.80
CA HIS A 15 6.60 -6.94 19.49
C HIS A 15 5.21 -6.74 18.87
N HIS A 16 5.15 -6.23 17.63
CA HIS A 16 3.90 -5.92 16.94
C HIS A 16 3.99 -6.01 15.40
N CYS A 17 4.78 -6.97 14.88
CA CYS A 17 4.74 -7.29 13.45
C CYS A 17 3.34 -7.77 13.06
N SER A 18 2.89 -7.49 11.84
CA SER A 18 1.61 -8.01 11.31
C SER A 18 1.50 -9.52 11.54
N LYS A 19 0.34 -10.01 11.99
CA LYS A 19 0.04 -11.37 12.48
C LYS A 19 0.72 -11.80 13.78
N GLU A 20 1.58 -11.01 14.35
CA GLU A 20 2.32 -11.33 15.57
C GLU A 20 2.24 -10.19 16.61
N ALA A 21 1.14 -9.42 16.59
CA ALA A 21 0.97 -8.21 17.40
C ALA A 21 0.17 -8.42 18.72
N ASP A 22 -0.06 -9.67 19.13
CA ASP A 22 -0.83 -10.01 20.34
C ASP A 22 -0.38 -9.24 21.60
N LYS A 23 0.94 -9.05 21.76
CA LYS A 23 1.48 -8.35 22.95
C LYS A 23 1.09 -6.88 22.97
N LEU A 24 1.10 -6.21 21.81
CA LEU A 24 0.69 -4.81 21.74
C LEU A 24 -0.83 -4.69 21.86
N PHE A 25 -1.60 -5.62 21.31
CA PHE A 25 -3.04 -5.73 21.52
C PHE A 25 -3.40 -5.80 23.02
N GLU A 26 -2.76 -6.70 23.76
CA GLU A 26 -2.97 -6.85 25.20
C GLU A 26 -2.58 -5.56 25.96
N TYR A 27 -1.41 -4.99 25.61
CA TYR A 27 -0.90 -3.78 26.22
C TYR A 27 -1.86 -2.59 26.03
N LEU A 28 -2.35 -2.33 24.81
CA LEU A 28 -3.26 -1.22 24.51
C LEU A 28 -4.65 -1.43 25.16
N THR A 29 -5.13 -2.67 25.17
CA THR A 29 -6.38 -3.04 25.85
C THR A 29 -6.31 -2.74 27.35
N LEU A 30 -5.22 -3.12 28.01
CA LEU A 30 -4.99 -2.85 29.41
C LEU A 30 -4.80 -1.35 29.68
N PHE A 31 -4.02 -0.67 28.82
CA PHE A 31 -3.74 0.75 28.92
C PHE A 31 -5.01 1.61 28.96
N GLY A 32 -5.98 1.30 28.08
CA GLY A 32 -7.28 1.99 28.07
C GLY A 32 -8.11 1.72 29.34
N ARG A 33 -8.17 0.45 29.79
CA ARG A 33 -8.93 0.06 31.00
C ARG A 33 -8.40 0.73 32.27
N GLU A 34 -7.07 0.76 32.44
CA GLU A 34 -6.43 1.38 33.59
C GLU A 34 -6.71 2.89 33.71
N ARG A 35 -7.05 3.55 32.59
CA ARG A 35 -7.40 4.97 32.52
C ARG A 35 -8.91 5.25 32.58
N GLY A 36 -9.68 4.20 32.87
CA GLY A 36 -11.11 4.30 33.07
C GLY A 36 -11.91 4.45 31.77
N TYR A 37 -11.37 3.98 30.64
CA TYR A 37 -12.11 3.87 29.38
C TYR A 37 -12.88 2.55 29.29
N GLU A 38 -13.98 2.57 28.58
CA GLU A 38 -14.64 1.37 28.08
C GLU A 38 -13.82 0.79 26.94
N VAL A 39 -13.53 -0.51 26.95
CA VAL A 39 -12.72 -1.17 25.95
C VAL A 39 -13.46 -2.38 25.41
N GLN A 40 -13.71 -2.38 24.10
CA GLN A 40 -14.31 -3.48 23.35
C GLN A 40 -13.27 -4.02 22.36
N THR A 41 -13.32 -5.31 22.08
CA THR A 41 -12.46 -5.99 21.11
C THR A 41 -13.32 -6.90 20.24
N ASP A 42 -12.89 -7.17 19.01
CA ASP A 42 -13.54 -8.14 18.11
C ASP A 42 -12.63 -9.34 17.82
N GLU A 43 -13.13 -10.28 17.02
CA GLU A 43 -12.41 -11.53 16.68
C GLU A 43 -11.14 -11.27 15.83
N ALA A 44 -11.08 -10.15 15.12
CA ALA A 44 -9.92 -9.74 14.35
C ALA A 44 -8.88 -8.98 15.20
N GLN A 45 -9.09 -8.90 16.53
CA GLN A 45 -8.25 -8.16 17.46
C GLN A 45 -8.25 -6.64 17.22
N ASN A 46 -9.27 -6.09 16.59
CA ASN A 46 -9.48 -4.65 16.62
C ASN A 46 -9.89 -4.21 18.03
N ILE A 47 -9.55 -2.98 18.39
CA ILE A 47 -9.82 -2.40 19.72
C ILE A 47 -10.62 -1.11 19.53
N LEU A 48 -11.76 -1.01 20.21
CA LEU A 48 -12.51 0.24 20.36
C LEU A 48 -12.43 0.68 21.82
N ILE A 49 -11.76 1.80 22.06
CA ILE A 49 -11.59 2.42 23.39
C ILE A 49 -12.42 3.69 23.41
N SER A 50 -13.29 3.86 24.41
CA SER A 50 -14.19 5.00 24.42
C SER A 50 -14.47 5.56 25.82
N LYS A 51 -14.75 6.86 25.90
CA LYS A 51 -15.10 7.56 27.14
C LYS A 51 -16.12 8.65 26.87
N GLY A 52 -17.09 8.80 27.78
CA GLY A 52 -18.09 9.87 27.75
C GLY A 52 -19.05 9.78 26.55
N THR A 53 -19.35 10.92 25.96
CA THR A 53 -20.24 11.08 24.79
C THR A 53 -19.44 11.57 23.58
N PRO A 54 -18.60 10.74 22.99
CA PRO A 54 -17.64 11.16 21.96
C PRO A 54 -18.36 11.67 20.71
N LYS A 55 -17.84 12.75 20.12
CA LYS A 55 -18.25 13.24 18.81
C LYS A 55 -17.24 12.90 17.72
N LEU A 56 -15.99 12.63 18.12
CA LEU A 56 -14.84 12.32 17.27
C LEU A 56 -14.27 10.95 17.65
N CYS A 57 -14.02 10.14 16.63
CA CYS A 57 -13.23 8.93 16.69
C CYS A 57 -11.84 9.20 16.08
N LEU A 58 -10.77 8.81 16.75
CA LEU A 58 -9.43 8.74 16.16
C LEU A 58 -9.18 7.32 15.70
N GLN A 59 -8.57 7.15 14.54
CA GLN A 59 -8.33 5.83 13.98
C GLN A 59 -6.87 5.68 13.56
N ALA A 60 -6.28 4.51 13.86
CA ALA A 60 -4.93 4.09 13.50
C ALA A 60 -4.84 2.56 13.52
N HIS A 61 -3.82 1.98 12.90
CA HIS A 61 -3.49 0.56 13.07
C HIS A 61 -2.30 0.36 14.02
N TYR A 62 -2.19 -0.83 14.64
CA TYR A 62 -1.15 -1.09 15.62
C TYR A 62 -0.11 -2.11 15.18
N ASP A 63 -0.31 -2.81 14.08
CA ASP A 63 0.69 -3.66 13.46
C ASP A 63 1.70 -2.85 12.62
N MET A 64 2.82 -3.45 12.30
CA MET A 64 3.86 -2.84 11.46
C MET A 64 4.50 -3.86 10.52
N VAL A 65 5.05 -3.38 9.40
CA VAL A 65 5.92 -4.18 8.53
C VAL A 65 7.30 -4.35 9.18
N CYS A 66 7.61 -5.57 9.59
CA CYS A 66 8.91 -5.89 10.18
C CYS A 66 9.97 -6.14 9.10
N MET A 67 10.99 -5.27 9.08
CA MET A 67 12.13 -5.36 8.18
C MET A 67 13.45 -5.34 8.95
N GLY A 68 14.48 -5.99 8.39
CA GLY A 68 15.81 -6.02 8.99
C GLY A 68 15.82 -6.73 10.35
N LYS A 69 16.28 -6.03 11.40
CA LYS A 69 16.35 -6.55 12.77
C LYS A 69 15.05 -6.46 13.55
N ALA A 70 13.96 -5.88 12.98
CA ALA A 70 12.68 -5.87 13.66
C ALA A 70 12.24 -7.33 13.97
N PRO A 71 11.61 -7.58 15.14
CA PRO A 71 11.02 -6.62 16.08
C PRO A 71 11.98 -6.02 17.11
N GLU A 72 13.29 -6.25 17.04
CA GLU A 72 14.26 -5.60 17.93
C GLU A 72 14.57 -4.19 17.40
N ILE A 73 13.78 -3.18 17.84
CA ILE A 73 13.88 -1.81 17.35
C ILE A 73 14.73 -0.98 18.33
N LYS A 74 15.89 -0.52 17.85
CA LYS A 74 16.76 0.42 18.60
C LYS A 74 16.69 1.79 17.93
N THR A 75 16.02 2.73 18.60
CA THR A 75 15.80 4.07 18.07
C THR A 75 16.96 5.02 18.38
N TYR A 76 17.28 5.90 17.43
CA TYR A 76 18.20 7.02 17.63
C TYR A 76 17.69 8.28 16.93
N GLU A 77 18.17 9.44 17.36
CA GLU A 77 17.82 10.73 16.79
C GLU A 77 19.01 11.31 16.01
N GLU A 78 18.76 11.77 14.78
CA GLU A 78 19.77 12.39 13.94
C GLU A 78 19.11 13.44 13.04
N ASP A 79 19.66 14.65 13.02
CA ASP A 79 19.22 15.78 12.16
C ASP A 79 17.71 16.08 12.25
N GLY A 80 17.10 15.96 13.43
CA GLY A 80 15.67 16.19 13.66
C GLY A 80 14.75 15.04 13.23
N TRP A 81 15.34 13.90 12.89
CA TRP A 81 14.62 12.66 12.57
C TRP A 81 14.82 11.62 13.65
N LEU A 82 13.75 10.89 13.96
CA LEU A 82 13.83 9.63 14.70
C LEU A 82 13.96 8.49 13.69
N LYS A 83 14.91 7.59 13.94
CA LYS A 83 15.29 6.47 13.06
C LYS A 83 15.48 5.20 13.90
N ALA A 84 15.60 4.04 13.23
CA ALA A 84 15.97 2.77 13.85
C ALA A 84 17.29 2.19 13.28
N GLU A 85 18.05 1.46 14.11
CA GLU A 85 19.29 0.79 13.71
C GLU A 85 18.99 -0.50 12.94
N GLU A 86 19.20 -0.50 11.62
CA GLU A 86 19.10 -1.69 10.77
C GLU A 86 17.72 -2.41 10.80
N SER A 87 16.65 -1.69 11.19
CA SER A 87 15.28 -2.20 11.22
C SER A 87 14.29 -1.16 10.68
N SER A 88 13.06 -1.58 10.33
CA SER A 88 11.93 -0.66 10.25
C SER A 88 11.71 0.00 11.62
N LEU A 89 11.18 1.21 11.63
CA LEU A 89 10.96 2.02 12.83
C LEU A 89 9.58 1.76 13.46
N GLY A 90 8.57 1.45 12.63
CA GLY A 90 7.17 1.33 13.03
C GLY A 90 6.53 2.68 13.39
N ALA A 91 7.02 3.78 12.82
CA ALA A 91 6.37 5.09 12.94
C ALA A 91 5.02 5.09 12.22
N ASP A 92 4.92 4.37 11.14
CA ASP A 92 3.75 3.88 10.47
C ASP A 92 3.27 2.58 11.15
N ASN A 93 2.19 2.56 11.95
CA ASN A 93 1.40 3.72 12.41
C ASN A 93 1.51 3.90 13.94
N GLY A 94 2.58 3.38 14.55
CA GLY A 94 2.86 3.45 15.99
C GLY A 94 2.93 4.89 16.53
N MET A 95 3.25 5.88 15.68
CA MET A 95 3.27 7.29 16.09
C MET A 95 1.86 7.80 16.38
N ALA A 96 0.88 7.40 15.58
CA ALA A 96 -0.53 7.69 15.80
C ALA A 96 -1.04 7.05 17.11
N ILE A 97 -0.69 5.78 17.34
CA ILE A 97 -0.99 5.08 18.60
C ILE A 97 -0.41 5.85 19.80
N ALA A 98 0.82 6.32 19.69
CA ALA A 98 1.45 7.12 20.76
C ALA A 98 0.71 8.43 21.05
N MET A 99 0.22 9.14 20.01
CA MET A 99 -0.63 10.32 20.17
C MET A 99 -1.93 9.99 20.89
N MET A 100 -2.59 8.87 20.51
CA MET A 100 -3.80 8.40 21.19
C MET A 100 -3.55 8.07 22.66
N MET A 101 -2.41 7.46 22.98
CA MET A 101 -2.04 7.14 24.38
C MET A 101 -1.89 8.39 25.23
N VAL A 102 -1.29 9.47 24.69
CA VAL A 102 -1.21 10.76 25.42
C VAL A 102 -2.60 11.30 25.72
N LEU A 103 -3.52 11.28 24.75
CA LEU A 103 -4.91 11.73 24.95
C LEU A 103 -5.66 10.86 25.96
N MET A 104 -5.38 9.55 26.01
CA MET A 104 -5.92 8.66 27.05
C MET A 104 -5.36 8.99 28.44
N ASP A 105 -4.07 9.35 28.56
CA ASP A 105 -3.48 9.82 29.82
C ASP A 105 -4.14 11.14 30.30
N GLU A 106 -4.49 12.03 29.36
CA GLU A 106 -5.20 13.27 29.63
C GLU A 106 -6.69 13.06 29.95
N GLY A 107 -7.23 11.85 29.74
CA GLY A 107 -8.59 11.48 30.04
C GLY A 107 -9.64 12.09 29.12
N VAL A 108 -9.28 12.42 27.86
CA VAL A 108 -10.15 13.10 26.89
C VAL A 108 -11.34 12.21 26.50
N GLU A 109 -12.55 12.79 26.38
CA GLU A 109 -13.76 12.09 25.93
C GLU A 109 -13.74 11.90 24.41
N LEU A 110 -13.29 10.73 23.95
CA LEU A 110 -13.15 10.33 22.54
C LEU A 110 -13.50 8.85 22.35
N GLU A 111 -13.65 8.47 21.08
CA GLU A 111 -13.47 7.10 20.62
C GLU A 111 -12.08 6.97 20.00
N PHE A 112 -11.41 5.84 20.25
CA PHE A 112 -10.17 5.43 19.63
C PHE A 112 -10.42 4.07 18.99
N LEU A 113 -10.43 4.01 17.67
CA LEU A 113 -10.53 2.79 16.89
C LEU A 113 -9.12 2.38 16.47
N ILE A 114 -8.66 1.26 16.97
CA ILE A 114 -7.32 0.75 16.69
C ILE A 114 -7.46 -0.58 15.98
N THR A 115 -7.02 -0.65 14.74
CA THR A 115 -7.18 -1.81 13.85
C THR A 115 -5.95 -2.70 13.83
N ALA A 116 -6.15 -3.97 13.53
CA ALA A 116 -5.13 -5.00 13.40
C ALA A 116 -4.83 -5.30 11.93
N ASP A 117 -3.60 -5.75 11.65
CA ASP A 117 -3.22 -6.34 10.36
C ASP A 117 -3.62 -5.50 9.13
N GLU A 118 -3.39 -4.18 9.24
CA GLU A 118 -3.58 -3.24 8.13
C GLU A 118 -2.66 -3.59 6.96
N GLU A 119 -1.37 -3.76 7.27
CA GLU A 119 -0.23 -3.88 6.37
C GLU A 119 -0.25 -5.12 5.45
N ILE A 120 -1.14 -6.03 5.72
CA ILE A 120 -1.31 -7.29 4.98
C ILE A 120 -2.70 -7.43 4.35
N GLY A 121 -3.31 -6.29 4.03
CA GLY A 121 -4.56 -6.23 3.26
C GLY A 121 -5.77 -5.75 4.02
N LEU A 122 -5.61 -4.79 4.95
CA LEU A 122 -6.70 -4.14 5.70
C LEU A 122 -7.59 -5.14 6.45
N ILE A 123 -6.99 -6.23 6.99
CA ILE A 123 -7.74 -7.37 7.55
C ILE A 123 -8.64 -6.90 8.69
N GLY A 124 -8.09 -6.15 9.64
CA GLY A 124 -8.84 -5.61 10.76
C GLY A 124 -9.99 -4.71 10.32
N ALA A 125 -9.73 -3.73 9.44
CA ALA A 125 -10.77 -2.84 8.94
C ALA A 125 -11.89 -3.61 8.22
N ASN A 126 -11.55 -4.61 7.42
CA ASN A 126 -12.53 -5.48 6.76
C ASN A 126 -13.39 -6.28 7.75
N ALA A 127 -12.85 -6.65 8.90
CA ALA A 127 -13.54 -7.43 9.94
C ALA A 127 -14.29 -6.56 10.97
N LEU A 128 -14.18 -5.22 10.94
CA LEU A 128 -14.81 -4.31 11.91
C LEU A 128 -16.29 -4.62 12.13
N SER A 129 -16.68 -4.78 13.39
CA SER A 129 -18.07 -5.07 13.82
C SER A 129 -18.59 -4.11 14.90
N PHE A 130 -17.82 -3.09 15.30
CA PHE A 130 -18.21 -2.14 16.34
C PHE A 130 -19.32 -1.19 15.90
N ALA A 131 -20.15 -0.76 16.85
CA ALA A 131 -21.07 0.36 16.69
C ALA A 131 -20.38 1.66 17.14
N LEU A 132 -19.92 2.46 16.18
CA LEU A 132 -19.33 3.77 16.48
C LEU A 132 -20.41 4.78 16.87
N ARG A 133 -20.13 5.60 17.91
CA ARG A 133 -21.03 6.65 18.41
C ARG A 133 -20.69 8.01 17.82
N SER A 134 -19.44 8.18 17.39
CA SER A 134 -18.92 9.42 16.82
C SER A 134 -19.52 9.74 15.45
N LYS A 135 -19.66 11.02 15.13
CA LYS A 135 -20.10 11.52 13.82
C LYS A 135 -18.93 11.80 12.88
N TYR A 136 -17.76 12.02 13.47
CA TYR A 136 -16.53 12.37 12.78
C TYR A 136 -15.46 11.34 13.08
N MET A 137 -14.62 11.07 12.10
CA MET A 137 -13.42 10.23 12.31
C MET A 137 -12.21 10.92 11.70
N LEU A 138 -11.16 11.01 12.49
CA LEU A 138 -9.84 11.43 12.02
C LEU A 138 -8.92 10.22 12.03
N ASN A 139 -8.61 9.73 10.85
CA ASN A 139 -7.57 8.73 10.64
C ASN A 139 -6.20 9.42 10.76
N LEU A 140 -5.23 8.74 11.35
CA LEU A 140 -3.90 9.28 11.64
C LEU A 140 -2.80 8.54 10.87
N ASP A 141 -3.13 8.03 9.69
CA ASP A 141 -2.32 7.12 8.88
C ASP A 141 -1.84 7.76 7.57
N SER A 142 -1.59 9.07 7.60
CA SER A 142 -0.97 9.78 6.49
C SER A 142 0.48 10.14 6.83
N GLU A 143 1.31 10.31 5.79
CA GLU A 143 2.77 10.43 5.91
C GLU A 143 3.32 11.80 5.53
N ASP A 144 2.45 12.79 5.29
CA ASP A 144 2.86 14.14 4.87
C ASP A 144 2.23 15.22 5.75
N GLU A 145 3.11 16.08 6.34
CA GLU A 145 2.68 17.22 7.13
C GLU A 145 1.98 18.27 6.24
N ALA A 146 1.07 19.05 6.82
CA ALA A 146 0.29 20.09 6.15
C ALA A 146 -0.68 19.58 5.06
N GLU A 147 -0.91 18.28 4.97
CA GLU A 147 -1.88 17.67 4.07
C GLU A 147 -3.06 17.08 4.83
N VAL A 148 -4.27 17.25 4.27
CA VAL A 148 -5.51 16.68 4.77
C VAL A 148 -6.08 15.80 3.66
N TYR A 149 -6.01 14.49 3.85
CA TYR A 149 -6.57 13.56 2.87
C TYR A 149 -8.07 13.45 3.07
N ILE A 150 -8.80 13.53 1.96
CA ILE A 150 -10.27 13.53 1.90
C ILE A 150 -10.80 12.42 1.01
N GLY A 151 -9.94 11.55 0.50
CA GLY A 151 -10.29 10.43 -0.36
C GLY A 151 -9.09 9.56 -0.69
N CYS A 152 -9.34 8.29 -1.02
CA CYS A 152 -8.32 7.33 -1.45
C CYS A 152 -8.83 6.38 -2.52
N ALA A 153 -7.91 5.80 -3.30
CA ALA A 153 -8.27 4.79 -4.29
C ALA A 153 -8.69 3.48 -3.63
N GLY A 154 -9.64 2.80 -4.24
CA GLY A 154 -9.85 1.37 -4.06
C GLY A 154 -8.92 0.57 -4.96
N GLY A 155 -8.79 -0.71 -4.68
CA GLY A 155 -7.94 -1.60 -5.46
C GLY A 155 -8.47 -3.02 -5.57
N VAL A 156 -7.94 -3.74 -6.53
CA VAL A 156 -8.14 -5.17 -6.72
C VAL A 156 -6.96 -5.77 -7.45
N ASP A 157 -6.50 -6.91 -6.99
CA ASP A 157 -5.50 -7.68 -7.69
C ASP A 157 -6.17 -8.70 -8.62
N ILE A 158 -5.59 -8.89 -9.81
CA ILE A 158 -6.11 -9.79 -10.83
C ILE A 158 -5.01 -10.79 -11.16
N VAL A 159 -5.33 -12.06 -10.97
CA VAL A 159 -4.43 -13.20 -11.22
C VAL A 159 -4.93 -13.96 -12.43
N ALA A 160 -4.09 -14.05 -13.46
CA ALA A 160 -4.38 -14.79 -14.68
C ALA A 160 -3.43 -15.98 -14.81
N THR A 161 -3.96 -17.18 -15.09
CA THR A 161 -3.18 -18.42 -15.22
C THR A 161 -3.53 -19.15 -16.51
N LYS A 162 -2.51 -19.73 -17.14
CA LYS A 162 -2.70 -20.54 -18.36
C LYS A 162 -1.64 -21.66 -18.45
N PRO A 163 -2.04 -22.91 -18.62
CA PRO A 163 -1.12 -24.00 -18.95
C PRO A 163 -0.74 -23.99 -20.43
N TYR A 164 0.50 -24.29 -20.72
CA TYR A 164 1.05 -24.44 -22.07
C TYR A 164 1.53 -25.86 -22.30
N ALA A 165 1.39 -26.39 -23.52
CA ALA A 165 2.08 -27.62 -23.89
C ALA A 165 3.60 -27.36 -24.01
N LEU A 166 4.41 -28.34 -23.66
CA LEU A 166 5.86 -28.26 -23.80
C LEU A 166 6.28 -29.00 -25.07
N ILE A 167 7.21 -28.40 -25.84
CA ILE A 167 7.76 -29.00 -27.07
C ILE A 167 9.28 -28.86 -27.08
N GLY A 168 9.96 -29.91 -27.51
CA GLY A 168 11.42 -29.90 -27.71
C GLY A 168 11.84 -28.85 -28.74
N ASP A 169 12.96 -28.21 -28.50
CA ASP A 169 13.53 -27.19 -29.37
C ASP A 169 15.05 -27.20 -29.20
N ASP A 170 15.80 -27.46 -30.28
CA ASP A 170 17.27 -27.61 -30.27
C ASP A 170 18.00 -26.33 -30.69
N ARG A 171 17.28 -25.20 -30.91
CA ARG A 171 17.88 -23.92 -31.24
C ARG A 171 18.76 -23.40 -30.11
N PRO A 172 19.76 -22.54 -30.42
CA PRO A 172 20.56 -21.85 -29.41
C PRO A 172 19.71 -21.12 -28.38
N ALA A 173 20.11 -21.18 -27.11
CA ALA A 173 19.38 -20.57 -25.99
C ALA A 173 20.05 -19.28 -25.51
N TYR A 174 19.24 -18.33 -25.12
CA TYR A 174 19.67 -17.03 -24.58
C TYR A 174 18.90 -16.71 -23.31
N ARG A 175 19.61 -16.17 -22.32
CA ARG A 175 19.00 -15.42 -21.21
C ARG A 175 18.93 -13.95 -21.59
N VAL A 176 17.76 -13.38 -21.51
CA VAL A 176 17.50 -11.97 -21.82
C VAL A 176 17.01 -11.29 -20.56
N THR A 177 17.74 -10.30 -20.05
CA THR A 177 17.47 -9.66 -18.76
C THR A 177 17.35 -8.15 -18.90
N VAL A 178 16.34 -7.58 -18.25
CA VAL A 178 16.19 -6.15 -17.95
C VAL A 178 16.36 -5.98 -16.46
N SER A 179 17.24 -5.09 -16.01
CA SER A 179 17.51 -4.84 -14.59
C SER A 179 17.98 -3.41 -14.33
N GLY A 180 18.13 -3.04 -13.06
CA GLY A 180 18.70 -1.75 -12.67
C GLY A 180 17.72 -0.57 -12.78
N LEU A 181 16.42 -0.82 -12.92
CA LEU A 181 15.41 0.25 -12.93
C LEU A 181 15.14 0.76 -11.52
N SER A 182 14.69 2.01 -11.43
CA SER A 182 14.43 2.68 -10.14
C SER A 182 13.29 2.05 -9.34
N GLY A 183 12.27 1.50 -10.03
CA GLY A 183 11.06 1.02 -9.37
C GLY A 183 10.23 2.14 -8.74
N GLY A 184 9.12 1.76 -8.11
CA GLY A 184 8.20 2.65 -7.41
C GLY A 184 6.97 1.91 -6.93
N HIS A 185 6.17 2.57 -6.09
CA HIS A 185 4.89 2.05 -5.63
C HIS A 185 3.82 2.17 -6.74
N SER A 186 3.04 1.11 -6.97
CA SER A 186 2.04 1.05 -8.05
C SER A 186 0.84 2.00 -7.89
N GLY A 187 0.72 2.64 -6.74
CA GLY A 187 -0.28 3.68 -6.47
C GLY A 187 0.32 5.07 -6.60
N VAL A 188 1.16 5.49 -5.65
CA VAL A 188 1.67 6.86 -5.54
C VAL A 188 2.76 7.25 -6.55
N ASP A 189 3.33 6.29 -7.27
CA ASP A 189 4.38 6.55 -8.26
C ASP A 189 3.98 6.16 -9.70
N ILE A 190 2.77 5.65 -9.91
CA ILE A 190 2.33 5.11 -11.21
C ILE A 190 2.26 6.17 -12.33
N ASP A 191 2.05 7.43 -11.95
CA ASP A 191 1.98 8.59 -12.84
C ASP A 191 3.34 9.26 -13.11
N LYS A 192 4.41 8.81 -12.44
CA LYS A 192 5.75 9.39 -12.56
C LYS A 192 6.53 8.91 -13.78
N GLY A 193 5.91 8.12 -14.66
CA GLY A 193 6.56 7.61 -15.87
C GLY A 193 7.67 6.61 -15.61
N ILE A 194 7.66 5.91 -14.46
CA ILE A 194 8.65 4.90 -14.10
C ILE A 194 8.56 3.72 -15.06
N PRO A 195 9.67 3.29 -15.69
CA PRO A 195 9.65 2.18 -16.62
C PRO A 195 9.41 0.85 -15.90
N ASN A 196 8.62 -0.02 -16.54
CA ASN A 196 8.32 -1.36 -16.07
C ASN A 196 9.19 -2.39 -16.80
N ALA A 197 9.99 -3.16 -16.07
CA ALA A 197 10.93 -4.14 -16.63
C ALA A 197 10.26 -5.20 -17.52
N LEU A 198 9.05 -5.65 -17.16
CA LEU A 198 8.27 -6.62 -17.94
C LEU A 198 7.87 -6.04 -19.30
N LYS A 199 7.46 -4.77 -19.36
CA LYS A 199 7.10 -4.06 -20.59
C LYS A 199 8.31 -3.84 -21.49
N LEU A 200 9.48 -3.52 -20.90
CA LEU A 200 10.73 -3.34 -21.66
C LEU A 200 11.23 -4.67 -22.23
N LEU A 201 11.21 -5.75 -21.43
CA LEU A 201 11.57 -7.09 -21.87
C LEU A 201 10.66 -7.55 -23.02
N ALA A 202 9.34 -7.39 -22.87
CA ALA A 202 8.39 -7.73 -23.94
C ALA A 202 8.61 -6.89 -25.19
N GLY A 203 8.92 -5.59 -25.03
CA GLY A 203 9.26 -4.70 -26.13
C GLY A 203 10.47 -5.15 -26.94
N TYR A 204 11.50 -5.67 -26.27
CA TYR A 204 12.68 -6.21 -26.91
C TYR A 204 12.40 -7.54 -27.63
N LEU A 205 11.63 -8.44 -27.03
CA LEU A 205 11.41 -9.79 -27.53
C LEU A 205 10.32 -9.88 -28.62
N LYS A 206 9.40 -8.93 -28.71
CA LYS A 206 8.22 -9.00 -29.59
C LYS A 206 8.54 -9.25 -31.06
N ASP A 207 9.58 -8.59 -31.58
CA ASP A 207 9.94 -8.68 -32.99
C ASP A 207 10.98 -9.76 -33.26
N GLN A 208 11.35 -10.55 -32.25
CA GLN A 208 12.29 -11.64 -32.35
C GLN A 208 11.57 -12.98 -32.62
N LYS A 209 12.12 -13.78 -33.54
CA LYS A 209 11.62 -15.15 -33.81
C LYS A 209 12.08 -16.11 -32.72
N ILE A 210 11.42 -16.10 -31.58
CA ILE A 210 11.80 -16.86 -30.40
C ILE A 210 10.85 -18.02 -30.09
N GLY A 211 11.37 -19.03 -29.39
CA GLY A 211 10.62 -19.96 -28.56
C GLY A 211 10.85 -19.61 -27.11
N LEU A 212 9.79 -19.35 -26.34
CA LEU A 212 9.90 -19.03 -24.93
C LEU A 212 10.05 -20.31 -24.09
N VAL A 213 11.14 -20.41 -23.33
CA VAL A 213 11.34 -21.49 -22.36
C VAL A 213 10.75 -21.10 -21.02
N SER A 214 11.13 -19.94 -20.53
CA SER A 214 10.60 -19.40 -19.24
C SER A 214 10.67 -17.89 -19.20
N ILE A 215 9.86 -17.30 -18.32
CA ILE A 215 9.89 -15.88 -18.01
C ILE A 215 9.65 -15.66 -16.51
N LYS A 216 10.33 -14.66 -15.94
CA LYS A 216 10.13 -14.22 -14.56
C LYS A 216 10.42 -12.74 -14.44
N GLY A 217 9.55 -11.99 -13.76
CA GLY A 217 9.79 -10.59 -13.44
C GLY A 217 8.74 -10.07 -12.46
N GLY A 218 9.12 -9.02 -11.72
CA GLY A 218 8.34 -8.46 -10.64
C GLY A 218 8.44 -9.24 -9.33
N GLU A 219 8.28 -8.54 -8.21
CA GLU A 219 8.47 -9.10 -6.87
C GLU A 219 7.21 -8.98 -6.01
N ARG A 220 6.49 -7.86 -6.13
CA ARG A 220 5.30 -7.55 -5.34
C ARG A 220 4.22 -6.94 -6.23
N ARG A 221 2.95 -7.19 -5.92
CA ARG A 221 1.80 -6.65 -6.67
C ARG A 221 1.71 -5.13 -6.62
N ASN A 222 2.09 -4.55 -5.49
CA ASN A 222 2.08 -3.10 -5.27
C ASN A 222 3.36 -2.37 -5.73
N SER A 223 4.27 -3.04 -6.46
CA SER A 223 5.51 -2.46 -6.96
C SER A 223 5.54 -2.44 -8.49
N ILE A 224 6.14 -1.40 -9.07
CA ILE A 224 6.49 -1.36 -10.49
C ILE A 224 7.76 -2.21 -10.67
N PRO A 225 7.73 -3.26 -11.51
CA PRO A 225 8.86 -4.20 -11.68
C PRO A 225 10.18 -3.55 -12.07
N VAL A 226 11.23 -3.81 -11.30
CA VAL A 226 12.61 -3.30 -11.53
C VAL A 226 13.47 -4.26 -12.32
N MET A 227 13.08 -5.53 -12.37
CA MET A 227 13.81 -6.59 -13.07
C MET A 227 12.85 -7.58 -13.75
N ALA A 228 13.24 -8.04 -14.92
CA ALA A 228 12.58 -9.14 -15.61
C ALA A 228 13.61 -9.93 -16.42
N SER A 229 13.45 -11.24 -16.51
CA SER A 229 14.32 -12.13 -17.29
C SER A 229 13.53 -13.21 -18.00
N ALA A 230 13.93 -13.55 -19.22
CA ALA A 230 13.39 -14.66 -19.99
C ALA A 230 14.51 -15.57 -20.48
N ILE A 231 14.23 -16.87 -20.54
CA ILE A 231 15.04 -17.82 -21.30
C ILE A 231 14.30 -18.11 -22.60
N VAL A 232 14.97 -17.87 -23.70
CA VAL A 232 14.41 -18.03 -25.05
C VAL A 232 15.34 -18.85 -25.95
N LYS A 233 14.78 -19.47 -26.96
CA LYS A 233 15.52 -20.16 -28.02
C LYS A 233 15.31 -19.47 -29.37
N SER A 234 16.37 -19.27 -30.15
CA SER A 234 16.30 -18.54 -31.41
C SER A 234 17.44 -18.97 -32.36
N ASP A 235 17.15 -19.03 -33.66
CA ASP A 235 18.17 -19.15 -34.70
C ASP A 235 18.88 -17.80 -34.95
N SER A 236 18.23 -16.69 -34.63
CA SER A 236 18.83 -15.38 -34.75
C SER A 236 19.72 -15.07 -33.54
N ILE A 237 20.88 -14.46 -33.78
CA ILE A 237 21.75 -13.97 -32.70
C ILE A 237 21.08 -12.77 -32.06
N LEU A 238 20.73 -12.92 -30.78
CA LEU A 238 20.21 -11.83 -29.98
C LEU A 238 21.37 -10.98 -29.44
N GLN A 239 21.20 -9.66 -29.39
CA GLN A 239 22.26 -8.72 -28.99
C GLN A 239 21.81 -7.87 -27.83
N SER A 240 22.71 -7.62 -26.87
CA SER A 240 22.50 -6.65 -25.80
C SER A 240 22.37 -5.22 -26.35
N ASN A 241 21.64 -4.40 -25.58
CA ASN A 241 21.58 -2.95 -25.80
C ASN A 241 21.76 -2.20 -24.45
N GLU A 242 21.48 -0.92 -24.39
CA GLU A 242 21.64 -0.09 -23.18
C GLU A 242 20.72 -0.53 -22.00
N ILE A 243 19.62 -1.23 -22.29
CA ILE A 243 18.57 -1.60 -21.30
C ILE A 243 18.51 -3.11 -21.11
N VAL A 244 18.85 -3.89 -22.13
CA VAL A 244 18.67 -5.34 -22.18
C VAL A 244 20.01 -6.02 -22.28
N GLU A 245 20.32 -6.88 -21.32
CA GLU A 245 21.47 -7.79 -21.33
C GLU A 245 21.07 -9.13 -21.96
N VAL A 246 21.88 -9.64 -22.84
CA VAL A 246 21.70 -10.94 -23.52
C VAL A 246 22.93 -11.79 -23.28
N GLU A 247 22.72 -12.99 -22.73
CA GLU A 247 23.73 -13.99 -22.49
C GLU A 247 23.39 -15.28 -23.25
N ALA A 248 24.29 -15.78 -24.06
CA ALA A 248 24.15 -17.13 -24.65
C ALA A 248 24.38 -18.19 -23.56
N ILE A 249 23.45 -19.11 -23.42
CA ILE A 249 23.48 -20.14 -22.37
C ILE A 249 23.29 -21.55 -22.96
N GLU A 250 23.70 -22.58 -22.22
CA GLU A 250 23.28 -23.95 -22.50
C GLU A 250 21.93 -24.21 -21.82
N CYS A 251 20.91 -24.62 -22.57
CA CYS A 251 19.60 -24.96 -22.07
C CYS A 251 18.95 -26.06 -22.92
N SER A 252 18.72 -27.20 -22.31
CA SER A 252 18.03 -28.36 -22.91
C SER A 252 16.52 -28.37 -22.65
N ASP A 253 16.00 -27.43 -21.82
CA ASP A 253 14.59 -27.40 -21.47
C ASP A 253 13.71 -27.15 -22.69
N PRO A 254 12.49 -27.72 -22.73
CA PRO A 254 11.53 -27.47 -23.79
C PRO A 254 11.01 -26.04 -23.78
N ILE A 255 10.51 -25.61 -24.92
CA ILE A 255 9.78 -24.34 -25.04
C ILE A 255 8.29 -24.52 -24.75
N LEU A 256 7.64 -23.44 -24.34
CA LEU A 256 6.18 -23.35 -24.28
C LEU A 256 5.62 -23.25 -25.69
N TYR A 257 4.80 -24.22 -26.12
CA TYR A 257 4.17 -24.20 -27.43
C TYR A 257 3.19 -23.01 -27.54
N GLY A 258 3.48 -22.12 -28.48
CA GLY A 258 2.73 -20.85 -28.60
C GLY A 258 3.10 -19.79 -27.54
N GLY A 259 4.11 -20.03 -26.70
CA GLY A 259 4.50 -19.16 -25.60
C GLY A 259 4.93 -17.74 -26.01
N SER A 260 5.20 -17.49 -27.31
CA SER A 260 5.42 -16.12 -27.82
C SER A 260 4.21 -15.19 -27.61
N GLU A 261 3.00 -15.74 -27.49
CA GLU A 261 1.80 -14.95 -27.15
C GLU A 261 1.89 -14.26 -25.80
N ILE A 262 2.68 -14.82 -24.82
CA ILE A 262 2.93 -14.17 -23.51
C ILE A 262 3.67 -12.83 -23.73
N ILE A 263 4.61 -12.81 -24.67
CA ILE A 263 5.34 -11.58 -25.03
C ILE A 263 4.41 -10.57 -25.68
N ASP A 264 3.55 -11.03 -26.62
CA ASP A 264 2.56 -10.18 -27.28
C ASP A 264 1.55 -9.60 -26.29
N LEU A 265 1.06 -10.44 -25.38
CA LEU A 265 0.18 -10.05 -24.29
C LEU A 265 0.83 -8.99 -23.40
N MET A 266 2.04 -9.26 -22.89
CA MET A 266 2.76 -8.30 -22.03
C MET A 266 3.01 -6.97 -22.75
N LYS A 267 3.35 -6.99 -24.05
CA LYS A 267 3.55 -5.76 -24.84
C LYS A 267 2.24 -5.01 -25.06
N GLY A 268 1.16 -5.73 -25.37
CA GLY A 268 -0.18 -5.16 -25.63
C GLY A 268 -0.92 -4.67 -24.40
N PHE A 269 -0.59 -5.22 -23.21
CA PHE A 269 -1.27 -4.87 -21.96
C PHE A 269 -1.13 -3.38 -21.62
N SER A 270 -2.23 -2.73 -21.27
CA SER A 270 -2.27 -1.32 -20.85
C SER A 270 -1.77 -1.18 -19.43
N HIS A 271 -0.46 -0.94 -19.27
CA HIS A 271 0.16 -0.66 -17.97
C HIS A 271 0.25 0.84 -17.72
N GLY A 272 0.06 1.27 -16.47
CA GLY A 272 0.18 2.66 -16.05
C GLY A 272 -1.18 3.35 -15.84
N VAL A 273 -1.17 4.67 -15.89
CA VAL A 273 -2.37 5.49 -15.75
C VAL A 273 -3.28 5.31 -16.98
N GLN A 274 -4.54 4.99 -16.75
CA GLN A 274 -5.56 4.84 -17.81
C GLN A 274 -6.44 6.08 -17.92
N GLU A 275 -6.65 6.79 -16.82
CA GLU A 275 -7.42 8.01 -16.75
C GLU A 275 -6.91 8.91 -15.63
N VAL A 276 -6.99 10.22 -15.83
CA VAL A 276 -6.62 11.24 -14.84
C VAL A 276 -7.85 12.02 -14.42
N SER A 277 -8.04 12.21 -13.12
CA SER A 277 -9.09 13.10 -12.61
C SER A 277 -8.74 14.55 -12.91
N GLU A 278 -9.57 15.23 -13.71
CA GLU A 278 -9.36 16.63 -14.04
C GLU A 278 -9.46 17.56 -12.82
N ALA A 279 -10.32 17.20 -11.86
CA ALA A 279 -10.57 17.98 -10.66
C ALA A 279 -9.41 17.86 -9.65
N LEU A 280 -8.88 16.64 -9.47
CA LEU A 280 -7.88 16.34 -8.44
C LEU A 280 -6.44 16.34 -8.98
N LYS A 281 -6.27 16.26 -10.32
CA LYS A 281 -4.96 16.15 -10.99
C LYS A 281 -4.13 14.94 -10.57
N ILE A 282 -4.79 13.87 -10.17
CA ILE A 282 -4.19 12.57 -9.82
C ILE A 282 -4.79 11.48 -10.72
N PRO A 283 -4.20 10.27 -10.79
CA PRO A 283 -4.80 9.18 -11.53
C PRO A 283 -6.22 8.87 -11.04
N GLU A 284 -7.18 8.81 -11.95
CA GLU A 284 -8.54 8.30 -11.66
C GLU A 284 -8.55 6.78 -11.71
N ARG A 285 -7.90 6.19 -12.75
CA ARG A 285 -7.74 4.75 -12.93
C ARG A 285 -6.32 4.41 -13.35
N SER A 286 -5.77 3.37 -12.76
CA SER A 286 -4.47 2.83 -13.17
C SER A 286 -4.42 1.32 -13.05
N ILE A 287 -3.48 0.71 -13.77
CA ILE A 287 -3.19 -0.72 -13.66
C ILE A 287 -1.70 -0.99 -13.76
N ASN A 288 -1.19 -1.81 -12.85
CA ASN A 288 0.20 -2.25 -12.83
C ASN A 288 0.31 -3.70 -13.35
N LEU A 289 1.09 -3.93 -14.39
CA LEU A 289 1.59 -5.27 -14.72
C LEU A 289 2.69 -5.59 -13.70
N ALA A 290 2.34 -6.34 -12.67
CA ALA A 290 3.15 -6.46 -11.47
C ALA A 290 4.10 -7.66 -11.48
N ILE A 291 3.58 -8.85 -11.77
CA ILE A 291 4.37 -10.08 -11.72
C ILE A 291 4.02 -10.93 -12.94
N VAL A 292 5.04 -11.49 -13.60
CA VAL A 292 4.88 -12.54 -14.61
C VAL A 292 5.85 -13.66 -14.29
N SER A 293 5.38 -14.89 -14.28
CA SER A 293 6.22 -16.06 -14.04
C SER A 293 5.73 -17.28 -14.80
N THR A 294 6.68 -18.14 -15.14
CA THR A 294 6.38 -19.49 -15.62
C THR A 294 7.03 -20.53 -14.71
N GLN A 295 6.27 -21.55 -14.34
CA GLN A 295 6.74 -22.70 -13.57
C GLN A 295 6.40 -23.98 -14.36
N GLY A 296 7.41 -24.61 -14.97
CA GLY A 296 7.18 -25.68 -15.91
C GLY A 296 6.30 -25.23 -17.06
N SER A 297 5.12 -25.80 -17.19
CA SER A 297 4.15 -25.47 -18.24
C SER A 297 3.14 -24.38 -17.85
N LEU A 298 3.10 -23.95 -16.60
CA LEU A 298 2.12 -22.97 -16.13
C LEU A 298 2.67 -21.55 -16.22
N CYS A 299 1.95 -20.66 -16.91
CA CYS A 299 2.17 -19.21 -16.88
C CYS A 299 1.21 -18.59 -15.87
N LYS A 300 1.73 -17.71 -15.03
CA LYS A 300 0.98 -16.88 -14.07
C LYS A 300 1.33 -15.41 -14.29
N ILE A 301 0.30 -14.58 -14.38
CA ILE A 301 0.41 -13.12 -14.51
C ILE A 301 -0.40 -12.49 -13.37
N GLU A 302 0.17 -11.53 -12.67
CA GLU A 302 -0.50 -10.80 -11.60
C GLU A 302 -0.46 -9.30 -11.90
N THR A 303 -1.61 -8.67 -11.80
CA THR A 303 -1.78 -7.22 -12.01
C THR A 303 -2.49 -6.60 -10.82
N SER A 304 -2.27 -5.31 -10.56
CA SER A 304 -2.95 -4.55 -9.52
C SER A 304 -3.65 -3.35 -10.12
N ALA A 305 -4.97 -3.33 -10.06
CA ALA A 305 -5.82 -2.25 -10.55
C ALA A 305 -6.21 -1.31 -9.40
N ARG A 306 -6.29 -0.01 -9.68
CA ARG A 306 -6.72 1.02 -8.73
C ARG A 306 -7.65 2.01 -9.38
N ALA A 307 -8.63 2.52 -8.61
CA ALA A 307 -9.50 3.60 -9.04
C ALA A 307 -10.00 4.45 -7.87
N MET A 308 -10.26 5.73 -8.12
CA MET A 308 -10.81 6.67 -7.13
C MET A 308 -12.31 6.48 -6.92
N SER A 309 -12.97 5.64 -7.72
CA SER A 309 -14.40 5.33 -7.64
C SER A 309 -14.69 3.84 -7.80
N THR A 310 -15.79 3.37 -7.21
CA THR A 310 -16.25 1.98 -7.37
C THR A 310 -16.55 1.64 -8.82
N GLU A 311 -17.14 2.57 -9.55
CA GLU A 311 -17.45 2.45 -10.98
C GLU A 311 -16.17 2.31 -11.80
N GLY A 312 -15.16 3.17 -11.54
CA GLY A 312 -13.87 3.11 -12.20
C GLY A 312 -13.12 1.81 -11.91
N LEU A 313 -13.18 1.31 -10.65
CA LEU A 313 -12.59 0.04 -10.28
C LEU A 313 -13.27 -1.14 -10.99
N THR A 314 -14.59 -1.13 -11.07
CA THR A 314 -15.37 -2.16 -11.79
C THR A 314 -15.04 -2.16 -13.28
N GLN A 315 -14.91 -0.98 -13.88
CA GLN A 315 -14.60 -0.85 -15.30
C GLN A 315 -13.19 -1.39 -15.61
N ILE A 316 -12.14 -0.91 -14.91
CA ILE A 316 -10.76 -1.33 -15.19
C ILE A 316 -10.55 -2.81 -14.88
N SER A 317 -11.23 -3.35 -13.87
CA SER A 317 -11.21 -4.79 -13.59
C SER A 317 -11.84 -5.58 -14.71
N GLY A 318 -13.01 -5.19 -15.19
CA GLY A 318 -13.71 -5.86 -16.28
C GLY A 318 -12.90 -5.82 -17.60
N GLU A 319 -12.31 -4.68 -17.93
CA GLU A 319 -11.41 -4.53 -19.08
C GLU A 319 -10.20 -5.47 -18.99
N THR A 320 -9.63 -5.60 -17.79
CA THR A 320 -8.46 -6.47 -17.52
C THR A 320 -8.83 -7.95 -17.60
N LEU A 321 -9.96 -8.36 -17.00
CA LEU A 321 -10.46 -9.72 -17.10
C LEU A 321 -10.65 -10.10 -18.57
N TYR A 322 -11.42 -9.30 -19.31
CA TYR A 322 -11.69 -9.54 -20.74
C TYR A 322 -10.40 -9.65 -21.56
N PHE A 323 -9.40 -8.80 -21.26
CA PHE A 323 -8.10 -8.85 -21.94
C PHE A 323 -7.44 -10.21 -21.75
N PHE A 324 -7.28 -10.71 -20.52
CA PHE A 324 -6.63 -12.00 -20.25
C PHE A 324 -7.45 -13.19 -20.75
N GLU A 325 -8.78 -13.16 -20.57
CA GLU A 325 -9.69 -14.19 -21.10
C GLU A 325 -9.62 -14.30 -22.63
N SER A 326 -9.42 -13.18 -23.35
CA SER A 326 -9.25 -13.18 -24.80
C SER A 326 -7.99 -13.94 -25.28
N TYR A 327 -7.01 -14.08 -24.41
CA TYR A 327 -5.82 -14.92 -24.61
C TYR A 327 -5.98 -16.35 -24.05
N GLY A 328 -7.17 -16.69 -23.54
CA GLY A 328 -7.46 -18.01 -22.98
C GLY A 328 -6.85 -18.28 -21.61
N PHE A 329 -6.65 -17.26 -20.80
CA PHE A 329 -6.27 -17.42 -19.40
C PHE A 329 -7.51 -17.61 -18.53
N ASP A 330 -7.38 -18.43 -17.49
CA ASP A 330 -8.31 -18.44 -16.36
C ASP A 330 -7.94 -17.25 -15.45
N VAL A 331 -8.96 -16.47 -15.05
CA VAL A 331 -8.75 -15.18 -14.37
C VAL A 331 -9.52 -15.14 -13.05
N GLU A 332 -8.84 -14.69 -11.98
CA GLU A 332 -9.40 -14.52 -10.65
C GLU A 332 -9.12 -13.10 -10.12
N MET A 333 -10.12 -12.49 -9.49
CA MET A 333 -9.96 -11.25 -8.72
C MET A 333 -9.75 -11.59 -7.25
N VAL A 334 -8.69 -11.02 -6.65
CA VAL A 334 -8.34 -11.23 -5.25
C VAL A 334 -8.05 -9.89 -4.56
N ASP A 335 -8.03 -9.88 -3.24
CA ASP A 335 -7.59 -8.75 -2.41
C ASP A 335 -8.27 -7.41 -2.76
N LYS A 336 -9.60 -7.46 -3.00
CA LYS A 336 -10.39 -6.28 -3.35
C LYS A 336 -10.70 -5.45 -2.11
N TYR A 337 -10.44 -4.14 -2.20
CA TYR A 337 -10.83 -3.14 -1.19
C TYR A 337 -11.48 -1.91 -1.84
N PRO A 338 -12.43 -1.25 -1.12
CA PRO A 338 -13.20 -0.13 -1.66
C PRO A 338 -12.40 1.18 -1.71
N SER A 339 -12.83 2.09 -2.59
CA SER A 339 -12.38 3.48 -2.59
C SER A 339 -13.10 4.30 -1.52
N TRP A 340 -12.43 5.33 -1.05
CA TRP A 340 -13.05 6.43 -0.31
C TRP A 340 -13.18 7.61 -1.28
N LYS A 341 -14.43 7.90 -1.68
CA LYS A 341 -14.71 8.98 -2.63
C LYS A 341 -14.31 10.32 -2.03
N PRO A 342 -13.50 11.13 -2.71
CA PRO A 342 -13.10 12.45 -2.23
C PRO A 342 -14.31 13.36 -1.99
N GLU A 343 -14.41 13.88 -0.77
CA GLU A 343 -15.49 14.78 -0.36
C GLU A 343 -14.98 15.92 0.52
N VAL A 344 -15.22 17.15 0.10
CA VAL A 344 -15.04 18.34 0.95
C VAL A 344 -16.32 18.54 1.74
N ASN A 345 -16.21 18.53 3.07
CA ASN A 345 -17.33 18.72 3.98
C ASN A 345 -16.90 19.57 5.19
N SER A 346 -17.84 19.94 6.07
CA SER A 346 -17.54 20.80 7.21
C SER A 346 -16.45 20.27 8.14
N PHE A 347 -16.32 18.93 8.27
CA PHE A 347 -15.26 18.35 9.10
C PHE A 347 -13.88 18.44 8.44
N THR A 348 -13.78 18.13 7.16
CA THR A 348 -12.51 18.28 6.42
C THR A 348 -12.06 19.73 6.36
N GLU A 349 -13.00 20.70 6.27
CA GLU A 349 -12.72 22.14 6.35
C GLU A 349 -12.20 22.52 7.74
N ASP A 350 -12.82 22.03 8.81
CA ASP A 350 -12.36 22.27 10.19
C ASP A 350 -10.96 21.71 10.43
N VAL A 351 -10.65 20.49 9.96
CA VAL A 351 -9.31 19.89 10.03
C VAL A 351 -8.31 20.74 9.25
N SER A 352 -8.67 21.18 8.03
CA SER A 352 -7.81 22.03 7.20
C SER A 352 -7.51 23.40 7.83
N VAL A 353 -8.49 24.00 8.52
CA VAL A 353 -8.27 25.24 9.27
C VAL A 353 -7.27 25.00 10.41
N CYS A 354 -7.45 23.96 11.22
CA CYS A 354 -6.52 23.61 12.29
C CYS A 354 -5.12 23.32 11.77
N MET A 355 -5.01 22.61 10.64
CA MET A 355 -3.74 22.34 9.95
C MET A 355 -3.03 23.63 9.57
N LYS A 356 -3.76 24.56 8.92
CA LYS A 356 -3.21 25.86 8.51
C LYS A 356 -2.77 26.73 9.69
N GLU A 357 -3.49 26.69 10.82
CA GLU A 357 -3.11 27.42 12.03
C GLU A 357 -1.77 26.97 12.63
N VAL A 358 -1.41 25.69 12.48
CA VAL A 358 -0.20 25.09 13.05
C VAL A 358 0.97 25.12 12.06
N PHE A 359 0.73 24.70 10.81
CA PHE A 359 1.78 24.59 9.80
C PHE A 359 1.96 25.84 8.93
N GLY A 360 1.01 26.80 8.99
CA GLY A 360 0.99 27.99 8.12
C GLY A 360 0.34 27.75 6.75
N GLU A 361 0.18 26.50 6.36
CA GLU A 361 -0.50 26.07 5.13
C GLU A 361 -1.32 24.80 5.38
N SER A 362 -2.24 24.50 4.47
CA SER A 362 -2.98 23.24 4.43
C SER A 362 -3.39 22.92 3.01
N LYS A 363 -3.25 21.68 2.60
CA LYS A 363 -3.67 21.19 1.29
C LYS A 363 -4.67 20.05 1.48
N MET A 364 -5.83 20.15 0.85
CA MET A 364 -6.76 19.03 0.76
C MET A 364 -6.33 18.13 -0.41
N MET A 365 -6.08 16.87 -0.11
CA MET A 365 -5.52 15.89 -1.06
C MET A 365 -6.41 14.65 -1.15
N ALA A 366 -6.27 13.94 -2.25
CA ALA A 366 -6.69 12.55 -2.34
C ALA A 366 -5.50 11.71 -2.80
N ILE A 367 -5.42 10.46 -2.35
CA ILE A 367 -4.28 9.59 -2.65
C ILE A 367 -4.71 8.44 -3.56
N HIS A 368 -3.88 8.15 -4.57
CA HIS A 368 -4.11 7.00 -5.46
C HIS A 368 -3.52 5.69 -4.89
N ALA A 369 -3.65 5.52 -3.58
CA ALA A 369 -3.33 4.32 -2.82
C ALA A 369 -4.49 3.99 -1.88
N GLY A 370 -4.52 2.79 -1.29
CA GLY A 370 -5.53 2.40 -0.32
C GLY A 370 -5.24 3.01 1.05
N LEU A 371 -6.30 3.31 1.79
CA LEU A 371 -6.30 3.60 3.22
C LEU A 371 -7.48 2.84 3.85
N GLU A 372 -7.39 2.51 5.12
CA GLU A 372 -8.52 1.92 5.87
C GLU A 372 -9.79 2.77 5.80
N CYS A 373 -9.63 4.09 5.58
CA CYS A 373 -10.72 5.02 5.33
C CYS A 373 -11.69 4.57 4.23
N GLY A 374 -11.22 3.84 3.21
CA GLY A 374 -12.08 3.27 2.17
C GLY A 374 -13.04 2.21 2.73
N VAL A 375 -12.53 1.28 3.49
CA VAL A 375 -13.32 0.22 4.15
C VAL A 375 -14.25 0.82 5.19
N ILE A 376 -13.75 1.73 6.00
CA ILE A 376 -14.51 2.40 7.06
C ILE A 376 -15.65 3.23 6.48
N ALA A 377 -15.41 4.01 5.42
CA ALA A 377 -16.45 4.79 4.74
C ALA A 377 -17.58 3.91 4.18
N GLN A 378 -17.23 2.72 3.67
CA GLN A 378 -18.24 1.77 3.19
C GLN A 378 -19.08 1.19 4.32
N LYS A 379 -18.45 0.84 5.46
CA LYS A 379 -19.14 0.24 6.63
C LYS A 379 -19.96 1.27 7.39
N TYR A 380 -19.49 2.51 7.47
CA TYR A 380 -20.12 3.59 8.24
C TYR A 380 -20.42 4.81 7.36
N PRO A 381 -21.37 4.73 6.43
CA PRO A 381 -21.60 5.75 5.40
C PRO A 381 -22.09 7.12 5.94
N ALA A 382 -22.51 7.19 7.19
CA ALA A 382 -22.89 8.45 7.83
C ALA A 382 -21.70 9.20 8.49
N LEU A 383 -20.53 8.52 8.59
CA LEU A 383 -19.33 9.05 9.22
C LEU A 383 -18.62 10.02 8.28
N LYS A 384 -18.26 11.20 8.78
CA LYS A 384 -17.41 12.14 8.02
C LYS A 384 -15.96 11.90 8.38
N LEU A 385 -15.14 11.63 7.37
CA LEU A 385 -13.75 11.24 7.54
C LEU A 385 -12.80 12.30 7.02
N ALA A 386 -11.63 12.37 7.66
CA ALA A 386 -10.42 13.00 7.17
C ALA A 386 -9.22 12.15 7.59
N SER A 387 -8.09 12.25 6.91
CA SER A 387 -6.84 11.64 7.33
C SER A 387 -5.72 12.67 7.37
N ILE A 388 -4.89 12.61 8.40
CA ILE A 388 -3.69 13.43 8.59
C ILE A 388 -2.57 12.58 9.19
N GLY A 389 -1.34 13.06 9.14
CA GLY A 389 -0.21 12.38 9.81
C GLY A 389 1.03 13.25 9.86
N PRO A 390 2.06 12.80 10.59
CA PRO A 390 3.38 13.44 10.61
C PRO A 390 4.16 13.09 9.35
N THR A 391 5.29 13.78 9.12
CA THR A 391 6.19 13.42 8.02
C THR A 391 6.94 12.14 8.34
N ILE A 392 6.54 11.04 7.67
CA ILE A 392 7.23 9.75 7.64
C ILE A 392 7.90 9.60 6.27
N ARG A 393 9.04 8.96 6.21
CA ARG A 393 9.75 8.69 4.95
C ARG A 393 10.29 7.28 4.95
N TYR A 394 10.16 6.62 3.81
CA TYR A 394 10.59 5.25 3.56
C TYR A 394 9.95 4.22 4.50
N PRO A 395 8.61 4.29 4.76
CA PRO A 395 7.94 3.25 5.53
C PRO A 395 8.25 1.86 4.94
N HIS A 396 7.97 0.80 5.68
CA HIS A 396 8.19 -0.59 5.25
C HIS A 396 9.64 -0.91 4.83
N SER A 397 10.61 -0.17 5.37
CA SER A 397 12.02 -0.38 5.07
C SER A 397 12.93 -0.10 6.27
N THR A 398 14.16 -0.61 6.22
CA THR A 398 15.20 -0.29 7.23
C THR A 398 15.70 1.16 7.17
N ARG A 399 15.16 1.98 6.27
CA ARG A 399 15.44 3.42 6.14
C ARG A 399 14.31 4.28 6.68
N GLU A 400 13.28 3.67 7.24
CA GLU A 400 12.14 4.37 7.80
C GLU A 400 12.58 5.43 8.83
N LYS A 401 11.98 6.60 8.75
CA LYS A 401 12.24 7.71 9.65
C LYS A 401 11.04 8.65 9.77
N VAL A 402 10.86 9.24 10.94
CA VAL A 402 9.83 10.24 11.20
C VAL A 402 10.44 11.56 11.64
N LYS A 403 9.93 12.69 11.12
CA LYS A 403 10.40 14.03 11.44
C LYS A 403 9.81 14.47 12.80
N ILE A 404 10.66 14.68 13.81
CA ILE A 404 10.25 14.94 15.19
C ILE A 404 9.37 16.20 15.31
N ASP A 405 9.75 17.30 14.67
CA ASP A 405 8.98 18.55 14.69
C ASP A 405 7.56 18.37 14.10
N SER A 406 7.43 17.54 13.06
CA SER A 406 6.14 17.26 12.45
C SER A 406 5.22 16.44 13.37
N VAL A 407 5.78 15.55 14.20
CA VAL A 407 5.02 14.79 15.21
C VAL A 407 4.38 15.74 16.22
N ASP A 408 5.17 16.64 16.79
CA ASP A 408 4.67 17.62 17.79
C ASP A 408 3.63 18.55 17.17
N LYS A 409 3.83 19.01 15.94
CA LYS A 409 2.87 19.85 15.20
C LYS A 409 1.59 19.09 14.84
N THR A 410 1.69 17.85 14.37
CA THR A 410 0.51 17.01 14.08
C THR A 410 -0.31 16.78 15.34
N PHE A 411 0.34 16.56 16.48
CA PHE A 411 -0.34 16.44 17.77
C PHE A 411 -1.03 17.74 18.18
N ASP A 412 -0.44 18.92 17.90
CA ASP A 412 -1.11 20.21 18.11
C ASP A 412 -2.32 20.41 17.20
N VAL A 413 -2.26 20.00 15.93
CA VAL A 413 -3.43 19.97 15.03
C VAL A 413 -4.52 19.10 15.62
N LEU A 414 -4.18 17.89 16.08
CA LEU A 414 -5.11 16.94 16.68
C LEU A 414 -5.84 17.54 17.88
N LYS A 415 -5.12 18.18 18.81
CA LYS A 415 -5.72 18.87 19.97
C LYS A 415 -6.68 19.99 19.56
N ARG A 416 -6.35 20.78 18.51
CA ARG A 416 -7.22 21.84 17.99
C ARG A 416 -8.47 21.26 17.34
N VAL A 417 -8.36 20.19 16.58
CA VAL A 417 -9.52 19.49 15.98
C VAL A 417 -10.45 18.99 17.08
N ILE A 418 -9.92 18.35 18.12
CA ILE A 418 -10.69 17.89 19.27
C ILE A 418 -11.46 19.05 19.92
N ALA A 419 -10.79 20.17 20.19
CA ALA A 419 -11.40 21.35 20.81
C ALA A 419 -12.48 22.01 19.91
N ARG A 420 -12.35 21.90 18.59
CA ARG A 420 -13.28 22.51 17.63
C ARG A 420 -14.53 21.67 17.40
N VAL A 421 -14.42 20.36 17.51
CA VAL A 421 -15.51 19.39 17.27
C VAL A 421 -16.35 19.14 18.53
N ASN A 422 -15.74 19.22 19.71
CA ASN A 422 -16.42 19.06 21.01
C ASN A 422 -17.11 20.33 21.47
#